data_2baf35dd8372ca101ffba54aca60eb50
#
_entry.id   2baf35dd8372ca101ffba54aca60eb50
#
_cell.length_a   1.000
_cell.length_b   1.000
_cell.length_c   1.000
_cell.angle_alpha   90.00
_cell.angle_beta   90.00
_cell.angle_gamma   90.00
#
_symmetry.space_group_name_H-M   'P 1'
#
loop_
_entity.id
_entity.type
_entity.pdbx_description
1 polymer ?
#
loop_
_entity_poly.entity_id
_entity_poly.type
_entity_poly.pdbx_seq_one_letter_code
_entity_poly.pdbx_strand_id
1 'polypeptide(L)'
;MMKVEGGCYCGALRYQAEGDPVFKGQCHCRECQYITGGSGNFTMGLPADGFRYTQGEPVQYKRSDLDTPVTREFCGACGTPILSRAPAL
;
A
#
# COMPACT_ATOMS: atom_id res chain seq x y z
N MET A 1 3.44 -19.92 -5.49
CA MET A 1 3.53 -18.79 -4.58
C MET A 1 4.18 -17.61 -5.29
N MET A 2 3.59 -16.43 -5.16
CA MET A 2 4.10 -15.23 -5.82
C MET A 2 5.11 -14.52 -4.93
N LYS A 3 6.16 -13.98 -5.54
CA LYS A 3 7.12 -13.13 -4.86
C LYS A 3 7.21 -11.80 -5.60
N VAL A 4 7.07 -10.70 -4.86
CA VAL A 4 7.09 -9.35 -5.41
C VAL A 4 8.19 -8.55 -4.71
N GLU A 5 8.98 -7.83 -5.47
CA GLU A 5 9.97 -6.90 -4.94
C GLU A 5 9.72 -5.53 -5.56
N GLY A 6 9.87 -4.50 -4.76
CA GLY A 6 9.63 -3.15 -5.25
C GLY A 6 10.13 -2.10 -4.29
N GLY A 7 9.73 -0.86 -4.55
CA GLY A 7 10.12 0.26 -3.73
C GLY A 7 9.51 1.55 -4.21
N CYS A 8 9.95 2.67 -3.63
CA CYS A 8 9.46 3.99 -3.98
C CYS A 8 10.28 4.61 -5.11
N TYR A 9 9.76 5.71 -5.63
CA TYR A 9 10.36 6.41 -6.76
C TYR A 9 11.78 6.91 -6.47
N CYS A 10 12.04 7.39 -5.25
CA CYS A 10 13.38 7.90 -4.91
C CYS A 10 14.35 6.81 -4.43
N GLY A 11 13.88 5.59 -4.22
CA GLY A 11 14.72 4.48 -3.80
C GLY A 11 14.95 4.37 -2.29
N ALA A 12 14.40 5.28 -1.47
CA ALA A 12 14.59 5.23 -0.03
C ALA A 12 13.90 4.05 0.61
N LEU A 13 12.77 3.59 0.04
CA LEU A 13 12.05 2.43 0.53
C LEU A 13 12.21 1.27 -0.44
N ARG A 14 12.49 0.09 0.10
CA ARG A 14 12.47 -1.16 -0.66
C ARG A 14 11.66 -2.18 0.13
N TYR A 15 10.96 -3.05 -0.59
CA TYR A 15 10.13 -4.06 0.06
C TYR A 15 10.15 -5.37 -0.70
N GLN A 16 9.70 -6.41 0.01
CA GLN A 16 9.54 -7.74 -0.53
C GLN A 16 8.24 -8.32 0.01
N ALA A 17 7.47 -8.97 -0.84
CA ALA A 17 6.23 -9.61 -0.44
C ALA A 17 6.15 -11.00 -1.06
N GLU A 18 5.67 -11.97 -0.28
CA GLU A 18 5.50 -13.34 -0.71
C GLU A 18 4.11 -13.84 -0.33
N GLY A 19 3.55 -14.68 -1.15
CA GLY A 19 2.27 -15.30 -0.90
C GLY A 19 1.39 -15.29 -2.13
N ASP A 20 0.25 -15.94 -2.03
CA ASP A 20 -0.72 -15.93 -3.11
C ASP A 20 -1.69 -14.77 -2.91
N PRO A 21 -2.00 -14.01 -3.97
CA PRO A 21 -2.95 -12.91 -3.84
C PRO A 21 -4.32 -13.42 -3.42
N VAL A 22 -4.93 -12.74 -2.44
CA VAL A 22 -6.31 -13.05 -2.05
C VAL A 22 -7.31 -12.35 -2.95
N PHE A 23 -6.91 -11.27 -3.60
CA PHE A 23 -7.70 -10.62 -4.64
C PHE A 23 -6.81 -9.74 -5.51
N LYS A 24 -7.30 -9.43 -6.71
CA LYS A 24 -6.74 -8.41 -7.60
C LYS A 24 -7.91 -7.58 -8.09
N GLY A 25 -7.71 -6.28 -8.20
CA GLY A 25 -8.81 -5.45 -8.61
C GLY A 25 -8.43 -4.01 -8.87
N GLN A 26 -9.44 -3.24 -9.21
CA GLN A 26 -9.31 -1.82 -9.48
C GLN A 26 -10.39 -1.09 -8.69
N CYS A 27 -10.00 -0.11 -7.94
CA CYS A 27 -10.93 0.66 -7.12
C CYS A 27 -10.97 2.10 -7.58
N HIS A 28 -12.18 2.62 -7.77
CA HIS A 28 -12.41 3.99 -8.24
C HIS A 28 -13.09 4.86 -7.18
N CYS A 29 -13.06 4.44 -5.92
CA CYS A 29 -13.68 5.23 -4.86
C CYS A 29 -12.97 6.57 -4.69
N ARG A 30 -13.61 7.51 -3.98
CA ARG A 30 -13.06 8.85 -3.83
C ARG A 30 -11.68 8.83 -3.19
N GLU A 31 -11.47 7.98 -2.19
CA GLU A 31 -10.17 7.89 -1.54
C GLU A 31 -9.09 7.41 -2.52
N CYS A 32 -9.40 6.40 -3.33
CA CYS A 32 -8.46 5.91 -4.32
C CYS A 32 -8.15 6.96 -5.38
N GLN A 33 -9.13 7.80 -5.76
CA GLN A 33 -8.87 8.89 -6.69
C GLN A 33 -7.87 9.90 -6.13
N TYR A 34 -7.93 10.19 -4.84
CA TYR A 34 -6.95 11.08 -4.22
C TYR A 34 -5.56 10.43 -4.16
N ILE A 35 -5.49 9.16 -3.84
CA ILE A 35 -4.21 8.47 -3.68
C ILE A 35 -3.48 8.32 -5.00
N THR A 36 -4.20 8.14 -6.09
CA THR A 36 -3.60 7.93 -7.42
C THR A 36 -3.50 9.20 -8.25
N GLY A 37 -3.97 10.32 -7.73
CA GLY A 37 -3.99 11.57 -8.48
C GLY A 37 -5.11 11.65 -9.50
N GLY A 38 -6.19 10.89 -9.30
CA GLY A 38 -7.40 11.00 -10.11
C GLY A 38 -7.81 9.76 -10.88
N SER A 39 -6.91 8.79 -11.04
CA SER A 39 -7.24 7.55 -11.76
C SER A 39 -7.73 6.47 -10.80
N GLY A 40 -8.10 5.31 -11.33
CA GLY A 40 -8.41 4.16 -10.52
C GLY A 40 -7.15 3.59 -9.87
N ASN A 41 -7.32 2.92 -8.75
CA ASN A 41 -6.23 2.31 -8.02
C ASN A 41 -6.21 0.80 -8.31
N PHE A 42 -5.15 0.36 -8.98
CA PHE A 42 -4.95 -1.07 -9.25
C PHE A 42 -4.30 -1.68 -8.02
N THR A 43 -4.97 -2.66 -7.42
CA THR A 43 -4.52 -3.24 -6.16
C THR A 43 -4.42 -4.75 -6.26
N MET A 44 -3.53 -5.30 -5.41
CA MET A 44 -3.42 -6.72 -5.22
C MET A 44 -3.34 -6.96 -3.71
N GLY A 45 -4.27 -7.76 -3.20
CA GLY A 45 -4.29 -8.10 -1.78
C GLY A 45 -3.38 -9.29 -1.52
N LEU A 46 -2.40 -9.10 -0.64
CA LEU A 46 -1.47 -10.15 -0.24
C LEU A 46 -1.58 -10.40 1.25
N PRO A 47 -1.23 -11.61 1.73
CA PRO A 47 -1.18 -11.85 3.17
C PRO A 47 -0.22 -10.90 3.86
N ALA A 48 -0.65 -10.30 4.96
CA ALA A 48 0.15 -9.29 5.66
C ALA A 48 1.46 -9.88 6.20
N ASP A 49 1.47 -11.13 6.59
CA ASP A 49 2.66 -11.78 7.14
C ASP A 49 3.71 -12.10 6.08
N GLY A 50 3.37 -11.97 4.80
CA GLY A 50 4.31 -12.16 3.71
C GLY A 50 5.02 -10.89 3.28
N PHE A 51 4.67 -9.74 3.85
CA PHE A 51 5.23 -8.45 3.45
C PHE A 51 6.25 -7.95 4.46
N ARG A 52 7.35 -7.38 3.96
CA ARG A 52 8.32 -6.70 4.81
C ARG A 52 9.07 -5.62 4.02
N TYR A 53 9.46 -4.57 4.73
CA TYR A 53 10.38 -3.60 4.16
C TYR A 53 11.80 -4.12 4.32
N THR A 54 12.57 -4.08 3.24
CA THR A 54 13.96 -4.50 3.25
C THR A 54 14.91 -3.32 3.39
N GLN A 55 14.40 -2.09 3.19
CA GLN A 55 15.17 -0.85 3.35
C GLN A 55 14.20 0.29 3.69
N GLY A 56 14.58 1.10 4.68
CA GLY A 56 13.85 2.29 5.05
C GLY A 56 12.58 2.03 5.85
N GLU A 57 11.94 3.13 6.25
CA GLU A 57 10.68 3.09 7.00
C GLU A 57 9.67 4.02 6.34
N PRO A 58 8.43 3.57 6.17
CA PRO A 58 7.40 4.41 5.57
C PRO A 58 6.81 5.39 6.58
N VAL A 59 6.16 6.44 6.06
CA VAL A 59 5.25 7.27 6.83
C VAL A 59 3.87 6.64 6.76
N GLN A 60 3.15 6.66 7.86
CA GLN A 60 1.80 6.13 7.93
C GLN A 60 0.79 7.26 8.10
N TYR A 61 -0.34 7.13 7.42
CA TYR A 61 -1.45 8.05 7.57
C TYR A 61 -2.76 7.27 7.64
N LYS A 62 -3.62 7.64 8.56
CA LYS A 62 -5.00 7.17 8.59
C LYS A 62 -5.90 8.31 9.03
N ARG A 63 -7.12 8.33 8.49
CA ARG A 63 -8.08 9.38 8.82
C ARG A 63 -8.52 9.22 10.27
N SER A 64 -8.65 10.37 10.95
CA SER A 64 -9.07 10.39 12.36
C SER A 64 -10.59 10.45 12.52
N ASP A 65 -11.32 10.66 11.43
CA ASP A 65 -12.77 10.83 11.45
C ASP A 65 -13.55 9.55 11.11
N LEU A 66 -12.86 8.42 10.94
CA LEU A 66 -13.49 7.13 10.64
C LEU A 66 -13.27 6.17 11.81
N ASP A 67 -14.23 5.26 12.01
CA ASP A 67 -14.12 4.24 13.07
C ASP A 67 -13.10 3.17 12.73
N THR A 68 -13.06 2.75 11.45
CA THR A 68 -12.12 1.70 11.01
C THR A 68 -11.39 2.16 9.77
N PRO A 69 -10.49 3.14 9.92
CA PRO A 69 -9.78 3.68 8.76
C PRO A 69 -8.74 2.70 8.23
N VAL A 70 -8.48 2.82 6.92
CA VAL A 70 -7.36 2.13 6.30
C VAL A 70 -6.08 2.89 6.64
N THR A 71 -5.02 2.17 7.02
CA THR A 71 -3.71 2.77 7.23
C THR A 71 -2.96 2.79 5.91
N ARG A 72 -2.55 3.99 5.48
CA ARG A 72 -1.79 4.19 4.25
C ARG A 72 -0.31 4.30 4.58
N GLU A 73 0.55 3.61 3.82
CA GLU A 73 2.00 3.72 3.99
C GLU A 73 2.61 4.25 2.71
N PHE A 74 3.47 5.25 2.86
CA PHE A 74 4.08 5.94 1.72
C PHE A 74 5.48 6.43 2.09
N CYS A 75 6.26 6.78 1.06
CA CYS A 75 7.60 7.32 1.27
C CYS A 75 7.53 8.77 1.74
N GLY A 76 8.14 9.08 2.88
CA GLY A 76 8.17 10.45 3.39
C GLY A 76 9.05 11.39 2.58
N ALA A 77 9.96 10.85 1.77
CA ALA A 77 10.87 11.67 0.97
C ALA A 77 10.30 12.00 -0.41
N CYS A 78 9.65 11.05 -1.08
CA CYS A 78 9.16 11.29 -2.44
C CYS A 78 7.64 11.16 -2.58
N GLY A 79 6.94 10.74 -1.53
CA GLY A 79 5.49 10.65 -1.53
C GLY A 79 4.90 9.41 -2.21
N THR A 80 5.71 8.50 -2.71
CA THR A 80 5.20 7.32 -3.40
C THR A 80 4.35 6.47 -2.45
N PRO A 81 3.06 6.21 -2.77
CA PRO A 81 2.26 5.27 -1.99
C PRO A 81 2.80 3.85 -2.17
N ILE A 82 2.88 3.09 -1.09
CA ILE A 82 3.37 1.73 -1.14
C ILE A 82 2.23 0.74 -0.94
N LEU A 83 1.52 0.85 0.18
CA LEU A 83 0.47 -0.10 0.51
C LEU A 83 -0.59 0.52 1.41
N SER A 84 -1.68 -0.22 1.54
CA SER A 84 -2.73 0.09 2.51
C SER A 84 -2.98 -1.15 3.35
N ARG A 85 -3.20 -0.94 4.64
CA ARG A 85 -3.58 -2.00 5.57
C ARG A 85 -5.02 -1.79 5.96
N ALA A 86 -5.87 -2.75 5.59
CA ALA A 86 -7.31 -2.66 5.85
C ALA A 86 -7.64 -3.51 7.08
N PRO A 87 -8.25 -2.92 8.12
CA PRO A 87 -8.50 -3.66 9.36
C PRO A 87 -9.55 -4.76 9.23
N ALA A 88 -10.37 -4.71 8.20
CA ALA A 88 -11.50 -5.63 8.05
C ALA A 88 -11.27 -6.75 7.02
N LEU A 89 -10.05 -6.96 6.59
CA LEU A 89 -9.75 -8.03 5.63
C LEU A 89 -9.10 -9.23 6.28
#